data_fe0dabd17ebf600110f30a39a66fe13e
#
_entry.id   fe0dabd17ebf600110f30a39a66fe13e
#
_cell.length_a   1.000
_cell.length_b   1.000
_cell.length_c   1.000
_cell.angle_alpha   90.00
_cell.angle_beta   90.00
_cell.angle_gamma   90.00
#
_symmetry.space_group_name_H-M   'P 1'
#
loop_
_entity.id
_entity.type
_entity.pdbx_description
1 polymer ?
#
loop_
_entity_poly.entity_id
_entity_poly.type
_entity_poly.pdbx_seq_one_letter_code
_entity_poly.pdbx_strand_id
1 'polypeptide(L)'
;MISVDTYLQEVLAIAHPLAPLDMPLLDAHNATLSSDVYAGDRLVLRAGRRIRSTHIGLAASIGLDHLPTRPHPRVVVISAGEDLTEPGHTIDERHSYEANSWLLTTAVREAEAIGYRVHTIPDTTEELKDLIEDQLVRADLVVISSGPRSVAMMRESLSALGEMYEREVAMEPSGHHSYGLIGPDRTPVITLPSDSRGAYIAFELFVRPMIRQMLGRKSLTHRTLSATLVGEISGSKEVRSFHEAIISHENEVLRAQPVLANERGEANGLVVIDEQHSALSSGSEVSVILFDRQSE
;
A
#
# COMPACT_ATOMS: atom_id res chain seq x y z
N MET A 1 -12.17 17.40 8.07
CA MET A 1 -11.51 16.86 6.85
C MET A 1 -10.07 17.33 6.83
N ILE A 2 -9.11 16.44 6.59
CA ILE A 2 -7.67 16.73 6.50
C ILE A 2 -7.16 16.46 5.08
N SER A 3 -6.01 17.03 4.70
CA SER A 3 -5.44 16.78 3.37
C SER A 3 -4.88 15.36 3.25
N VAL A 4 -4.74 14.86 2.00
CA VAL A 4 -4.08 13.59 1.69
C VAL A 4 -2.65 13.56 2.25
N ASP A 5 -1.92 14.67 2.13
CA ASP A 5 -0.55 14.77 2.60
C ASP A 5 -0.45 14.72 4.13
N THR A 6 -1.42 15.36 4.83
CA THR A 6 -1.49 15.28 6.30
C THR A 6 -1.77 13.86 6.77
N TYR A 7 -2.73 13.17 6.14
CA TYR A 7 -3.02 11.77 6.49
C TYR A 7 -1.83 10.85 6.22
N LEU A 8 -1.14 11.04 5.09
CA LEU A 8 0.10 10.30 4.79
C LEU A 8 1.15 10.48 5.89
N GLN A 9 1.35 11.71 6.40
CA GLN A 9 2.30 11.95 7.50
C GLN A 9 1.86 11.25 8.79
N GLU A 10 0.57 11.25 9.11
CA GLU A 10 0.04 10.57 10.29
C GLU A 10 0.28 9.05 10.22
N VAL A 11 -0.01 8.38 9.11
CA VAL A 11 0.21 6.93 8.98
C VAL A 11 1.70 6.57 8.91
N LEU A 12 2.53 7.42 8.34
CA LEU A 12 3.98 7.24 8.36
C LEU A 12 4.56 7.38 9.77
N ALA A 13 3.98 8.23 10.63
CA ALA A 13 4.46 8.42 11.99
C ALA A 13 4.37 7.14 12.85
N ILE A 14 3.49 6.20 12.50
CA ILE A 14 3.36 4.91 13.20
C ILE A 14 4.10 3.75 12.53
N ALA A 15 4.61 3.93 11.31
CA ALA A 15 5.32 2.91 10.55
C ALA A 15 6.85 3.09 10.68
N HIS A 16 7.47 2.43 11.63
CA HIS A 16 8.91 2.56 11.85
C HIS A 16 9.73 1.57 11.01
N PRO A 17 10.98 1.94 10.62
CA PRO A 17 11.88 1.00 9.96
C PRO A 17 12.12 -0.23 10.82
N LEU A 18 11.99 -1.43 10.22
CA LEU A 18 12.24 -2.68 10.93
C LEU A 18 13.68 -2.78 11.41
N ALA A 19 13.89 -3.49 12.52
CA ALA A 19 15.21 -3.75 13.04
C ALA A 19 16.07 -4.48 12.00
N PRO A 20 17.35 -4.08 11.81
CA PRO A 20 18.21 -4.75 10.85
C PRO A 20 18.56 -6.16 11.30
N LEU A 21 18.71 -7.06 10.32
CA LEU A 21 19.20 -8.41 10.48
C LEU A 21 20.44 -8.60 9.61
N ASP A 22 21.35 -9.44 10.07
CA ASP A 22 22.48 -9.90 9.27
C ASP A 22 22.01 -11.09 8.44
N MET A 23 21.77 -10.86 7.14
CA MET A 23 21.13 -11.82 6.25
C MET A 23 22.14 -12.45 5.29
N PRO A 24 22.06 -13.79 5.05
CA PRO A 24 22.83 -14.44 4.01
C PRO A 24 22.67 -13.73 2.67
N LEU A 25 23.71 -13.72 1.84
CA LEU A 25 23.74 -12.93 0.60
C LEU A 25 22.53 -13.16 -0.30
N LEU A 26 22.09 -14.41 -0.48
CA LEU A 26 20.93 -14.69 -1.35
C LEU A 26 19.62 -14.19 -0.75
N ASP A 27 19.47 -14.26 0.57
CA ASP A 27 18.28 -13.79 1.28
C ASP A 27 18.23 -12.25 1.36
N ALA A 28 19.40 -11.60 1.30
CA ALA A 28 19.54 -10.16 1.24
C ALA A 28 19.07 -9.54 -0.10
N HIS A 29 18.80 -10.37 -1.12
CA HIS A 29 18.33 -9.86 -2.41
C HIS A 29 17.00 -9.12 -2.26
N ASN A 30 16.91 -7.92 -2.86
CA ASN A 30 15.80 -6.97 -2.75
C ASN A 30 15.60 -6.30 -1.38
N ALA A 31 16.25 -6.77 -0.31
CA ALA A 31 16.24 -6.07 0.97
C ALA A 31 16.95 -4.70 0.89
N THR A 32 16.79 -3.87 1.90
CA THR A 32 17.47 -2.58 2.00
C THR A 32 18.67 -2.68 2.93
N LEU A 33 19.84 -2.29 2.46
CA LEU A 33 21.07 -2.25 3.27
C LEU A 33 20.88 -1.27 4.44
N SER A 34 21.08 -1.72 5.68
CA SER A 34 20.84 -0.93 6.90
C SER A 34 22.02 -0.07 7.32
N SER A 35 23.25 -0.48 6.99
CA SER A 35 24.49 0.21 7.30
C SER A 35 25.48 0.15 6.13
N ASP A 36 26.46 1.07 6.12
CA ASP A 36 27.51 1.07 5.12
C ASP A 36 28.39 -0.17 5.23
N VAL A 37 28.82 -0.72 4.10
CA VAL A 37 29.70 -1.90 4.02
C VAL A 37 31.08 -1.46 3.49
N TYR A 38 32.12 -1.88 4.18
CA TYR A 38 33.51 -1.54 3.89
C TYR A 38 34.37 -2.76 3.57
N ALA A 39 35.36 -2.59 2.72
CA ALA A 39 36.48 -3.51 2.52
C ALA A 39 37.76 -2.78 2.97
N GLY A 40 38.26 -3.08 4.18
CA GLY A 40 39.22 -2.22 4.86
C GLY A 40 38.62 -0.83 5.07
N ASP A 41 39.35 0.24 4.66
CA ASP A 41 38.87 1.62 4.77
C ASP A 41 38.05 2.08 3.55
N ARG A 42 37.86 1.22 2.56
CA ARG A 42 37.14 1.58 1.33
C ARG A 42 35.65 1.26 1.48
N LEU A 43 34.81 2.29 1.33
CA LEU A 43 33.37 2.14 1.23
C LEU A 43 32.99 1.38 -0.06
N VAL A 44 32.27 0.27 0.09
CA VAL A 44 31.85 -0.61 -1.01
C VAL A 44 30.35 -0.45 -1.31
N LEU A 45 29.51 -0.54 -0.26
CA LEU A 45 28.05 -0.37 -0.39
C LEU A 45 27.56 0.67 0.63
N ARG A 46 26.65 1.55 0.19
CA ARG A 46 26.05 2.58 1.05
C ARG A 46 24.71 2.12 1.63
N ALA A 47 24.47 2.44 2.89
CA ALA A 47 23.20 2.25 3.56
C ALA A 47 22.03 2.88 2.80
N GLY A 48 20.84 2.29 2.96
CA GLY A 48 19.60 2.73 2.31
C GLY A 48 19.47 2.32 0.85
N ARG A 49 20.41 1.54 0.31
CA ARG A 49 20.30 0.97 -1.06
C ARG A 49 19.53 -0.35 -1.04
N ARG A 50 18.69 -0.53 -2.04
CA ARG A 50 18.11 -1.84 -2.38
C ARG A 50 19.22 -2.75 -2.92
N ILE A 51 19.34 -3.95 -2.35
CA ILE A 51 20.32 -4.94 -2.75
C ILE A 51 19.86 -5.63 -4.06
N ARG A 52 20.73 -5.59 -5.07
CA ARG A 52 20.55 -6.22 -6.38
C ARG A 52 21.65 -7.25 -6.60
N SER A 53 21.52 -8.06 -7.67
CA SER A 53 22.50 -9.09 -8.03
C SER A 53 23.95 -8.56 -8.09
N THR A 54 24.17 -7.38 -8.62
CA THR A 54 25.51 -6.75 -8.67
C THR A 54 26.07 -6.44 -7.29
N HIS A 55 25.22 -6.04 -6.34
CA HIS A 55 25.66 -5.80 -4.94
C HIS A 55 25.99 -7.11 -4.23
N ILE A 56 25.23 -8.20 -4.49
CA ILE A 56 25.52 -9.53 -3.96
C ILE A 56 26.87 -10.02 -4.48
N GLY A 57 27.10 -9.93 -5.81
CA GLY A 57 28.37 -10.32 -6.42
C GLY A 57 29.56 -9.52 -5.85
N LEU A 58 29.36 -8.22 -5.65
CA LEU A 58 30.38 -7.34 -5.08
C LEU A 58 30.69 -7.72 -3.62
N ALA A 59 29.68 -7.95 -2.79
CA ALA A 59 29.85 -8.41 -1.40
C ALA A 59 30.61 -9.75 -1.33
N ALA A 60 30.22 -10.70 -2.15
CA ALA A 60 30.89 -12.00 -2.23
C ALA A 60 32.38 -11.85 -2.68
N SER A 61 32.69 -10.94 -3.62
CA SER A 61 34.06 -10.73 -4.12
C SER A 61 35.01 -10.14 -3.08
N ILE A 62 34.49 -9.53 -2.02
CA ILE A 62 35.27 -9.03 -0.88
C ILE A 62 35.22 -9.96 0.33
N GLY A 63 34.68 -11.19 0.16
CA GLY A 63 34.66 -12.26 1.17
C GLY A 63 33.54 -12.20 2.18
N LEU A 64 32.48 -11.40 1.92
CA LEU A 64 31.28 -11.38 2.77
C LEU A 64 30.31 -12.49 2.34
N ASP A 65 29.71 -13.14 3.30
CA ASP A 65 28.65 -14.14 3.14
C ASP A 65 27.28 -13.65 3.64
N HIS A 66 27.27 -12.53 4.41
CA HIS A 66 26.08 -11.86 4.94
C HIS A 66 26.12 -10.37 4.67
N LEU A 67 24.96 -9.71 4.73
CA LEU A 67 24.81 -8.26 4.66
C LEU A 67 23.84 -7.78 5.74
N PRO A 68 24.14 -6.66 6.42
CA PRO A 68 23.23 -6.02 7.35
C PRO A 68 22.09 -5.36 6.58
N THR A 69 20.91 -5.97 6.57
CA THR A 69 19.75 -5.53 5.82
C THR A 69 18.51 -5.43 6.68
N ARG A 70 17.50 -4.70 6.23
CA ARG A 70 16.17 -4.70 6.85
C ARG A 70 15.34 -5.82 6.23
N PRO A 71 14.68 -6.67 7.04
CA PRO A 71 13.84 -7.73 6.52
C PRO A 71 12.61 -7.16 5.79
N HIS A 72 11.98 -7.99 4.97
CA HIS A 72 10.70 -7.66 4.35
C HIS A 72 9.60 -7.64 5.41
N PRO A 73 8.79 -6.55 5.50
CA PRO A 73 7.70 -6.46 6.46
C PRO A 73 6.67 -7.58 6.25
N ARG A 74 6.19 -8.14 7.34
CA ARG A 74 5.12 -9.13 7.36
C ARG A 74 3.80 -8.40 7.49
N VAL A 75 3.04 -8.37 6.40
CA VAL A 75 1.76 -7.64 6.32
C VAL A 75 0.63 -8.66 6.31
N VAL A 76 -0.21 -8.60 7.33
CA VAL A 76 -1.43 -9.42 7.40
C VAL A 76 -2.59 -8.65 6.80
N VAL A 77 -3.30 -9.28 5.87
CA VAL A 77 -4.46 -8.72 5.18
C VAL A 77 -5.71 -9.48 5.60
N ILE A 78 -6.66 -8.76 6.16
CA ILE A 78 -7.94 -9.29 6.67
C ILE A 78 -9.08 -8.60 5.93
N SER A 79 -10.06 -9.38 5.48
CA SER A 79 -11.38 -8.89 5.08
C SER A 79 -12.42 -9.41 6.05
N ALA A 80 -13.35 -8.56 6.47
CA ALA A 80 -14.38 -8.88 7.45
C ALA A 80 -15.77 -8.44 6.98
N GLY A 81 -16.78 -9.22 7.26
CA GLY A 81 -18.16 -8.82 7.00
C GLY A 81 -19.11 -9.97 6.62
N GLU A 82 -20.30 -9.92 7.18
CA GLU A 82 -21.39 -10.86 6.91
C GLU A 82 -21.89 -10.84 5.46
N ASP A 83 -21.60 -9.77 4.72
CA ASP A 83 -22.00 -9.56 3.33
C ASP A 83 -20.94 -9.99 2.32
N LEU A 84 -19.84 -10.59 2.78
CA LEU A 84 -18.74 -11.05 1.95
C LEU A 84 -18.75 -12.58 1.81
N THR A 85 -18.47 -13.05 0.62
CA THR A 85 -18.36 -14.47 0.30
C THR A 85 -17.07 -14.73 -0.49
N GLU A 86 -16.33 -15.78 -0.14
CA GLU A 86 -15.15 -16.22 -0.88
C GLU A 86 -15.47 -16.52 -2.33
N PRO A 87 -14.59 -16.11 -3.28
CA PRO A 87 -14.71 -16.51 -4.68
C PRO A 87 -14.77 -18.02 -4.86
N GLY A 88 -15.59 -18.47 -5.81
CA GLY A 88 -15.83 -19.90 -6.07
C GLY A 88 -17.10 -20.46 -5.41
N HIS A 89 -17.71 -19.73 -4.50
CA HIS A 89 -19.02 -20.06 -3.94
C HIS A 89 -20.14 -19.27 -4.63
N THR A 90 -21.37 -19.77 -4.56
CA THR A 90 -22.55 -19.03 -5.06
C THR A 90 -22.93 -17.92 -4.10
N ILE A 91 -23.31 -16.77 -4.63
CA ILE A 91 -23.82 -15.63 -3.85
C ILE A 91 -25.29 -15.36 -4.16
N ASP A 92 -25.98 -14.74 -3.21
CA ASP A 92 -27.31 -14.17 -3.41
C ASP A 92 -27.21 -12.63 -3.56
N GLU A 93 -28.37 -11.96 -3.70
CA GLU A 93 -28.44 -10.51 -3.90
C GLU A 93 -27.92 -9.67 -2.73
N ARG A 94 -27.73 -10.27 -1.55
CA ARG A 94 -27.27 -9.59 -0.33
C ARG A 94 -25.76 -9.71 -0.11
N HIS A 95 -25.10 -10.57 -0.86
CA HIS A 95 -23.68 -10.87 -0.72
C HIS A 95 -22.90 -10.36 -1.93
N SER A 96 -21.64 -10.04 -1.68
CA SER A 96 -20.65 -9.70 -2.68
C SER A 96 -19.45 -10.62 -2.57
N TYR A 97 -18.74 -10.86 -3.68
CA TYR A 97 -17.48 -11.59 -3.60
C TYR A 97 -16.42 -10.78 -2.86
N GLU A 98 -15.73 -11.44 -1.93
CA GLU A 98 -14.58 -10.91 -1.26
C GLU A 98 -13.41 -10.81 -2.26
N ALA A 99 -13.08 -9.61 -2.69
CA ALA A 99 -12.02 -9.36 -3.65
C ALA A 99 -10.82 -8.59 -3.04
N ASN A 100 -11.07 -7.85 -1.94
CA ASN A 100 -10.08 -6.93 -1.41
C ASN A 100 -8.87 -7.65 -0.81
N SER A 101 -9.05 -8.74 -0.07
CA SER A 101 -7.91 -9.46 0.50
C SER A 101 -7.02 -10.08 -0.58
N TRP A 102 -7.59 -10.52 -1.69
CA TRP A 102 -6.82 -11.02 -2.85
C TRP A 102 -6.00 -9.93 -3.50
N LEU A 103 -6.66 -8.81 -3.83
CA LEU A 103 -6.04 -7.63 -4.43
C LEU A 103 -4.94 -7.06 -3.51
N LEU A 104 -5.27 -6.81 -2.24
CA LEU A 104 -4.35 -6.18 -1.29
C LEU A 104 -3.16 -7.07 -0.94
N THR A 105 -3.36 -8.39 -0.79
CA THR A 105 -2.24 -9.31 -0.56
C THR A 105 -1.28 -9.35 -1.74
N THR A 106 -1.80 -9.28 -2.97
CA THR A 106 -0.98 -9.20 -4.17
C THR A 106 -0.22 -7.88 -4.23
N ALA A 107 -0.90 -6.75 -3.96
CA ALA A 107 -0.28 -5.43 -3.90
C ALA A 107 0.80 -5.32 -2.81
N VAL A 108 0.61 -5.99 -1.65
CA VAL A 108 1.63 -6.12 -0.59
C VAL A 108 2.89 -6.80 -1.12
N ARG A 109 2.74 -7.88 -1.88
CA ARG A 109 3.89 -8.61 -2.47
C ARG A 109 4.59 -7.77 -3.54
N GLU A 110 3.86 -7.04 -4.36
CA GLU A 110 4.41 -6.07 -5.32
C GLU A 110 5.14 -4.90 -4.62
N ALA A 111 4.72 -4.55 -3.40
CA ALA A 111 5.40 -3.58 -2.54
C ALA A 111 6.64 -4.14 -1.82
N GLU A 112 7.08 -5.37 -2.16
CA GLU A 112 8.25 -6.05 -1.58
C GLU A 112 8.10 -6.38 -0.09
N ALA A 113 6.87 -6.68 0.34
CA ALA A 113 6.56 -7.19 1.68
C ALA A 113 6.07 -8.65 1.60
N ILE A 114 6.05 -9.34 2.74
CA ILE A 114 5.50 -10.69 2.85
C ILE A 114 4.01 -10.56 3.17
N GLY A 115 3.16 -10.83 2.18
CA GLY A 115 1.70 -10.75 2.34
C GLY A 115 1.11 -12.06 2.86
N TYR A 116 0.43 -11.98 4.00
CA TYR A 116 -0.36 -13.07 4.59
C TYR A 116 -1.85 -12.75 4.44
N ARG A 117 -2.51 -13.45 3.53
CA ARG A 117 -3.96 -13.40 3.41
C ARG A 117 -4.59 -14.27 4.48
N VAL A 118 -5.52 -13.72 5.24
CA VAL A 118 -6.37 -14.50 6.13
C VAL A 118 -7.56 -15.05 5.35
N HIS A 119 -7.77 -16.35 5.41
CA HIS A 119 -8.80 -17.03 4.61
C HIS A 119 -10.19 -17.00 5.26
N THR A 120 -10.25 -16.80 6.57
CA THR A 120 -11.53 -16.70 7.30
C THR A 120 -12.05 -15.27 7.18
N ILE A 121 -13.34 -15.14 6.89
CA ILE A 121 -14.05 -13.86 6.87
C ILE A 121 -14.89 -13.81 8.14
N PRO A 122 -14.45 -13.11 9.21
CA PRO A 122 -15.22 -12.99 10.45
C PRO A 122 -16.45 -12.12 10.21
N ASP A 123 -17.55 -12.46 10.85
CA ASP A 123 -18.83 -11.77 10.73
C ASP A 123 -19.35 -11.18 12.06
N THR A 124 -18.64 -11.42 13.17
CA THR A 124 -18.91 -10.84 14.49
C THR A 124 -17.73 -10.05 15.04
N THR A 125 -18.01 -9.15 15.99
CA THR A 125 -16.97 -8.34 16.68
C THR A 125 -15.96 -9.23 17.40
N GLU A 126 -16.43 -10.27 18.08
CA GLU A 126 -15.60 -11.21 18.83
C GLU A 126 -14.69 -12.02 17.90
N GLU A 127 -15.25 -12.59 16.85
CA GLU A 127 -14.46 -13.38 15.89
C GLU A 127 -13.39 -12.51 15.20
N LEU A 128 -13.73 -11.28 14.81
CA LEU A 128 -12.75 -10.37 14.21
C LEU A 128 -11.65 -10.00 15.20
N LYS A 129 -12.01 -9.74 16.47
CA LYS A 129 -11.05 -9.43 17.52
C LYS A 129 -10.10 -10.59 17.76
N ASP A 130 -10.63 -11.80 17.99
CA ASP A 130 -9.82 -13.00 18.25
C ASP A 130 -8.90 -13.30 17.05
N LEU A 131 -9.44 -13.17 15.83
CA LEU A 131 -8.66 -13.33 14.61
C LEU A 131 -7.51 -12.34 14.51
N ILE A 132 -7.74 -11.06 14.83
CA ILE A 132 -6.69 -10.04 14.82
C ILE A 132 -5.63 -10.39 15.88
N GLU A 133 -6.02 -10.70 17.12
CA GLU A 133 -5.10 -11.08 18.21
C GLU A 133 -4.19 -12.23 17.81
N ASP A 134 -4.74 -13.28 17.17
CA ASP A 134 -3.97 -14.42 16.67
C ASP A 134 -2.94 -14.00 15.59
N GLN A 135 -3.26 -13.03 14.77
CA GLN A 135 -2.37 -12.56 13.69
C GLN A 135 -1.27 -11.61 14.18
N LEU A 136 -1.47 -10.90 15.30
CA LEU A 136 -0.49 -9.93 15.82
C LEU A 136 0.87 -10.57 16.11
N VAL A 137 0.92 -11.86 16.47
CA VAL A 137 2.18 -12.61 16.72
C VAL A 137 3.15 -12.55 15.54
N ARG A 138 2.63 -12.43 14.32
CA ARG A 138 3.45 -12.46 13.10
C ARG A 138 3.40 -11.16 12.28
N ALA A 139 2.55 -10.20 12.63
CA ALA A 139 2.33 -9.00 11.84
C ALA A 139 3.28 -7.88 12.22
N ASP A 140 3.94 -7.29 11.23
CA ASP A 140 4.60 -5.98 11.37
C ASP A 140 3.64 -4.85 10.96
N LEU A 141 2.60 -5.16 10.18
CA LEU A 141 1.51 -4.27 9.77
C LEU A 141 0.24 -5.10 9.54
N VAL A 142 -0.90 -4.60 9.99
CA VAL A 142 -2.21 -5.18 9.70
C VAL A 142 -2.99 -4.26 8.76
N VAL A 143 -3.50 -4.80 7.67
CA VAL A 143 -4.35 -4.09 6.70
C VAL A 143 -5.72 -4.75 6.70
N ILE A 144 -6.75 -3.98 6.99
CA ILE A 144 -8.12 -4.50 7.11
C ILE A 144 -9.04 -3.77 6.14
N SER A 145 -9.86 -4.51 5.41
CA SER A 145 -11.05 -3.98 4.74
C SER A 145 -12.30 -4.67 5.28
N SER A 146 -13.46 -4.03 5.15
CA SER A 146 -14.71 -4.64 5.55
C SER A 146 -15.74 -4.48 4.45
N GLY A 147 -16.76 -5.34 4.46
CA GLY A 147 -17.97 -5.10 3.69
C GLY A 147 -18.62 -3.77 4.13
N PRO A 148 -19.40 -3.13 3.24
CA PRO A 148 -19.99 -1.81 3.54
C PRO A 148 -20.95 -1.82 4.75
N ARG A 149 -21.52 -2.98 5.09
CA ARG A 149 -22.41 -3.14 6.25
C ARG A 149 -21.67 -3.44 7.55
N SER A 150 -20.39 -3.78 7.49
CA SER A 150 -19.60 -4.28 8.63
C SER A 150 -18.59 -3.26 9.17
N VAL A 151 -18.67 -2.00 8.73
CA VAL A 151 -17.76 -0.91 9.19
C VAL A 151 -17.87 -0.68 10.70
N ALA A 152 -19.07 -0.74 11.27
CA ALA A 152 -19.28 -0.56 12.71
C ALA A 152 -18.64 -1.69 13.53
N MET A 153 -18.81 -2.94 13.10
CA MET A 153 -18.18 -4.13 13.69
C MET A 153 -16.65 -4.01 13.68
N MET A 154 -16.07 -3.66 12.54
CA MET A 154 -14.61 -3.45 12.40
C MET A 154 -14.09 -2.37 13.35
N ARG A 155 -14.80 -1.23 13.43
CA ARG A 155 -14.44 -0.13 14.34
C ARG A 155 -14.46 -0.57 15.80
N GLU A 156 -15.50 -1.28 16.23
CA GLU A 156 -15.66 -1.78 17.59
C GLU A 156 -14.53 -2.77 17.94
N SER A 157 -14.28 -3.75 17.09
CA SER A 157 -13.21 -4.75 17.28
C SER A 157 -11.84 -4.08 17.43
N LEU A 158 -11.49 -3.15 16.55
CA LEU A 158 -10.21 -2.47 16.58
C LEU A 158 -10.05 -1.55 17.79
N SER A 159 -11.12 -0.84 18.19
CA SER A 159 -11.10 0.04 19.37
C SER A 159 -10.93 -0.73 20.67
N ALA A 160 -11.34 -2.00 20.71
CA ALA A 160 -11.11 -2.88 21.86
C ALA A 160 -9.65 -3.38 21.95
N LEU A 161 -8.89 -3.36 20.84
CA LEU A 161 -7.51 -3.85 20.76
C LEU A 161 -6.45 -2.77 20.93
N GLY A 162 -6.80 -1.49 20.80
CA GLY A 162 -5.81 -0.42 20.94
C GLY A 162 -6.32 0.96 20.56
N GLU A 163 -5.38 1.85 20.27
CA GLU A 163 -5.66 3.24 19.92
C GLU A 163 -5.96 3.38 18.43
N MET A 164 -7.17 3.85 18.10
CA MET A 164 -7.59 4.07 16.72
C MET A 164 -7.91 5.54 16.45
N TYR A 165 -7.52 6.02 15.29
CA TYR A 165 -7.76 7.38 14.82
C TYR A 165 -8.56 7.34 13.52
N GLU A 166 -9.77 7.88 13.54
CA GLU A 166 -10.61 8.03 12.36
C GLU A 166 -10.37 9.39 11.71
N ARG A 167 -10.30 9.40 10.38
CA ARG A 167 -10.06 10.64 9.60
C ARG A 167 -10.99 10.70 8.42
N GLU A 168 -11.47 11.90 8.20
CA GLU A 168 -12.08 12.28 6.93
C GLU A 168 -11.02 13.01 6.11
N VAL A 169 -10.53 12.35 5.06
CA VAL A 169 -9.47 12.82 4.17
C VAL A 169 -10.08 13.47 2.95
N ALA A 170 -9.55 14.62 2.53
CA ALA A 170 -10.00 15.36 1.35
C ALA A 170 -9.56 14.65 0.06
N MET A 171 -10.12 13.45 -0.19
CA MET A 171 -9.81 12.65 -1.37
C MET A 171 -11.01 11.93 -1.96
N GLU A 172 -10.91 11.62 -3.25
CA GLU A 172 -11.77 10.71 -4.01
C GLU A 172 -10.93 9.68 -4.77
N PRO A 173 -11.37 8.41 -4.81
CA PRO A 173 -12.53 7.85 -4.11
C PRO A 173 -12.28 7.65 -2.61
N SER A 174 -13.38 7.59 -1.86
CA SER A 174 -13.39 7.12 -0.45
C SER A 174 -12.51 7.91 0.52
N GLY A 175 -13.05 8.99 1.10
CA GLY A 175 -12.35 9.86 2.05
C GLY A 175 -12.30 9.36 3.50
N HIS A 176 -13.08 8.34 3.89
CA HIS A 176 -13.08 7.83 5.26
C HIS A 176 -12.02 6.77 5.46
N HIS A 177 -11.09 7.04 6.36
CA HIS A 177 -9.97 6.16 6.70
C HIS A 177 -9.77 6.09 8.20
N SER A 178 -9.21 4.98 8.69
CA SER A 178 -8.69 4.90 10.05
C SER A 178 -7.36 4.18 10.10
N TYR A 179 -6.58 4.52 11.11
CA TYR A 179 -5.30 3.89 11.41
C TYR A 179 -5.08 3.89 12.92
N GLY A 180 -4.13 3.11 13.38
CA GLY A 180 -3.85 3.04 14.80
C GLY A 180 -2.73 2.08 15.17
N LEU A 181 -2.63 1.82 16.46
CA LEU A 181 -1.66 0.91 17.07
C LEU A 181 -2.41 -0.05 17.98
N ILE A 182 -2.33 -1.33 17.69
CA ILE A 182 -3.10 -2.38 18.39
C ILE A 182 -2.18 -3.45 19.01
N GLY A 183 -2.72 -4.12 20.02
CA GLY A 183 -2.02 -5.18 20.74
C GLY A 183 -0.86 -4.69 21.62
N PRO A 184 -0.20 -5.63 22.35
CA PRO A 184 0.85 -5.31 23.31
C PRO A 184 2.11 -4.71 22.66
N ASP A 185 2.43 -5.12 21.44
CA ASP A 185 3.60 -4.64 20.70
C ASP A 185 3.32 -3.38 19.88
N ARG A 186 2.11 -2.79 20.05
CA ARG A 186 1.67 -1.58 19.32
C ARG A 186 1.84 -1.73 17.81
N THR A 187 1.35 -2.85 17.27
CA THR A 187 1.42 -3.15 15.84
C THR A 187 0.60 -2.13 15.05
N PRO A 188 1.17 -1.48 14.03
CA PRO A 188 0.42 -0.60 13.14
C PRO A 188 -0.73 -1.31 12.46
N VAL A 189 -1.89 -0.65 12.43
CA VAL A 189 -3.06 -1.09 11.68
C VAL A 189 -3.60 0.05 10.83
N ILE A 190 -4.08 -0.27 9.64
CA ILE A 190 -4.76 0.67 8.75
C ILE A 190 -5.99 0.00 8.16
N THR A 191 -7.10 0.74 8.11
CA THR A 191 -8.31 0.28 7.44
C THR A 191 -8.42 0.89 6.05
N LEU A 192 -8.91 0.12 5.11
CA LEU A 192 -9.09 0.53 3.73
C LEU A 192 -10.58 0.46 3.34
N PRO A 193 -10.99 1.23 2.32
CA PRO A 193 -12.36 1.25 1.82
C PRO A 193 -12.89 -0.14 1.45
N SER A 194 -14.20 -0.30 1.50
CA SER A 194 -14.88 -1.54 1.11
C SER A 194 -14.88 -1.77 -0.41
N ASP A 195 -14.95 -0.71 -1.20
CA ASP A 195 -14.84 -0.81 -2.66
C ASP A 195 -13.38 -1.04 -3.09
N SER A 196 -13.18 -1.96 -4.04
CA SER A 196 -11.85 -2.39 -4.46
C SER A 196 -11.04 -1.28 -5.14
N ARG A 197 -11.69 -0.31 -5.76
CA ARG A 197 -11.01 0.86 -6.36
C ARG A 197 -10.43 1.75 -5.28
N GLY A 198 -11.26 2.16 -4.33
CA GLY A 198 -10.81 2.97 -3.20
C GLY A 198 -9.76 2.25 -2.37
N ALA A 199 -9.93 0.95 -2.13
CA ALA A 199 -8.97 0.13 -1.40
C ALA A 199 -7.59 0.10 -2.09
N TYR A 200 -7.56 -0.09 -3.42
CA TYR A 200 -6.30 -0.11 -4.17
C TYR A 200 -5.62 1.25 -4.22
N ILE A 201 -6.38 2.32 -4.49
CA ILE A 201 -5.83 3.70 -4.50
C ILE A 201 -5.30 4.06 -3.11
N ALA A 202 -6.05 3.78 -2.04
CA ALA A 202 -5.59 4.03 -0.67
C ALA A 202 -4.36 3.17 -0.29
N PHE A 203 -4.27 1.94 -0.80
CA PHE A 203 -3.08 1.12 -0.66
C PHE A 203 -1.85 1.79 -1.29
N GLU A 204 -1.96 2.25 -2.54
CA GLU A 204 -0.85 2.89 -3.25
C GLU A 204 -0.41 4.20 -2.61
N LEU A 205 -1.37 4.97 -2.06
CA LEU A 205 -1.10 6.27 -1.46
C LEU A 205 -0.59 6.18 -0.01
N PHE A 206 -0.99 5.17 0.77
CA PHE A 206 -0.75 5.12 2.21
C PHE A 206 -0.03 3.86 2.66
N VAL A 207 -0.50 2.66 2.27
CA VAL A 207 0.07 1.39 2.74
C VAL A 207 1.44 1.13 2.10
N ARG A 208 1.58 1.33 0.79
CA ARG A 208 2.88 1.17 0.11
C ARG A 208 3.95 2.11 0.69
N PRO A 209 3.69 3.40 0.96
CA PRO A 209 4.62 4.26 1.70
C PRO A 209 4.99 3.74 3.10
N MET A 210 4.03 3.21 3.88
CA MET A 210 4.31 2.58 5.17
C MET A 210 5.27 1.39 5.01
N ILE A 211 5.00 0.49 4.07
CA ILE A 211 5.87 -0.65 3.75
C ILE A 211 7.29 -0.17 3.37
N ARG A 212 7.39 0.83 2.50
CA ARG A 212 8.69 1.42 2.09
C ARG A 212 9.44 2.03 3.27
N GLN A 213 8.74 2.67 4.20
CA GLN A 213 9.33 3.19 5.41
C GLN A 213 9.84 2.06 6.32
N MET A 214 9.06 0.98 6.51
CA MET A 214 9.48 -0.20 7.26
C MET A 214 10.72 -0.87 6.64
N LEU A 215 10.82 -0.87 5.31
CA LEU A 215 12.01 -1.30 4.57
C LEU A 215 13.20 -0.32 4.70
N GLY A 216 13.03 0.84 5.31
CA GLY A 216 14.08 1.87 5.41
C GLY A 216 14.41 2.54 4.07
N ARG A 217 13.44 2.61 3.14
CA ARG A 217 13.62 3.29 1.85
C ARG A 217 13.62 4.80 2.01
N LYS A 218 14.39 5.50 1.18
CA LYS A 218 14.42 6.98 1.16
C LYS A 218 13.26 7.58 0.38
N SER A 219 12.84 6.94 -0.70
CA SER A 219 11.68 7.35 -1.51
C SER A 219 10.48 6.53 -1.08
N LEU A 220 9.54 7.15 -0.39
CA LEU A 220 8.38 6.46 0.17
C LEU A 220 7.20 6.43 -0.82
N THR A 221 6.98 7.51 -1.54
CA THR A 221 5.87 7.65 -2.51
C THR A 221 6.31 7.25 -3.91
N HIS A 222 5.35 7.06 -4.78
CA HIS A 222 5.60 6.93 -6.21
C HIS A 222 6.12 8.23 -6.83
N ARG A 223 6.69 8.12 -8.03
CA ARG A 223 7.07 9.29 -8.82
C ARG A 223 5.84 9.96 -9.40
N THR A 224 5.79 11.28 -9.26
CA THR A 224 4.80 12.12 -9.94
C THR A 224 5.46 12.74 -11.17
N LEU A 225 4.78 12.65 -12.30
CA LEU A 225 5.21 13.22 -13.59
C LEU A 225 4.08 14.09 -14.14
N SER A 226 4.40 14.91 -15.15
CA SER A 226 3.41 15.61 -15.94
C SER A 226 3.09 14.84 -17.20
N ALA A 227 1.79 14.78 -17.57
CA ALA A 227 1.31 14.10 -18.77
C ALA A 227 0.17 14.94 -19.41
N THR A 228 -0.10 14.69 -20.67
CA THR A 228 -1.26 15.26 -21.36
C THR A 228 -2.47 14.33 -21.21
N LEU A 229 -3.57 14.87 -20.71
CA LEU A 229 -4.82 14.12 -20.55
C LEU A 229 -5.45 13.77 -21.91
N VAL A 230 -5.86 12.51 -22.06
CA VAL A 230 -6.66 12.03 -23.18
C VAL A 230 -8.06 11.73 -22.68
N GLY A 231 -9.07 12.46 -23.19
CA GLY A 231 -10.44 12.38 -22.67
C GLY A 231 -10.73 13.43 -21.61
N GLU A 232 -11.79 13.23 -20.87
CA GLU A 232 -12.25 14.15 -19.84
C GLU A 232 -12.35 13.42 -18.51
N ILE A 233 -12.06 14.14 -17.42
CA ILE A 233 -12.22 13.65 -16.05
C ILE A 233 -12.87 14.72 -15.19
N SER A 234 -13.59 14.27 -14.17
CA SER A 234 -14.21 15.16 -13.18
C SER A 234 -13.90 14.68 -11.75
N GLY A 235 -13.84 15.62 -10.85
CA GLY A 235 -13.67 15.42 -9.42
C GLY A 235 -14.48 16.46 -8.64
N SER A 236 -14.38 16.44 -7.33
CA SER A 236 -15.04 17.42 -6.46
C SER A 236 -14.08 18.54 -6.08
N LYS A 237 -14.58 19.77 -5.94
CA LYS A 237 -13.78 20.90 -5.42
C LYS A 237 -13.38 20.63 -3.97
N GLU A 238 -12.22 21.16 -3.59
CA GLU A 238 -11.63 21.03 -2.25
C GLU A 238 -11.22 19.58 -1.88
N VAL A 239 -11.28 18.68 -2.86
CA VAL A 239 -10.95 17.25 -2.70
C VAL A 239 -9.96 16.85 -3.79
N ARG A 240 -8.90 16.13 -3.43
CA ARG A 240 -7.96 15.58 -4.41
C ARG A 240 -8.52 14.29 -4.99
N SER A 241 -8.73 14.27 -6.30
CA SER A 241 -9.32 13.11 -6.97
C SER A 241 -8.27 12.28 -7.70
N PHE A 242 -8.39 10.96 -7.59
CA PHE A 242 -7.47 9.99 -8.18
C PHE A 242 -8.21 9.10 -9.18
N HIS A 243 -7.74 9.06 -10.41
CA HIS A 243 -8.34 8.28 -11.49
C HIS A 243 -7.32 7.30 -12.04
N GLU A 244 -7.67 6.02 -12.04
CA GLU A 244 -6.87 4.98 -12.68
C GLU A 244 -6.72 5.28 -14.18
N ALA A 245 -5.51 5.16 -14.70
CA ALA A 245 -5.21 5.54 -16.07
C ALA A 245 -4.14 4.64 -16.71
N ILE A 246 -4.20 4.53 -18.03
CA ILE A 246 -3.10 4.05 -18.87
C ILE A 246 -2.21 5.25 -19.19
N ILE A 247 -0.97 5.18 -18.75
CA ILE A 247 0.05 6.20 -19.00
C ILE A 247 1.02 5.62 -20.03
N SER A 248 1.10 6.29 -21.18
CA SER A 248 1.88 5.84 -22.32
C SER A 248 2.79 6.96 -22.85
N HIS A 249 3.83 6.57 -23.56
CA HIS A 249 4.69 7.50 -24.30
C HIS A 249 4.27 7.54 -25.76
N GLU A 250 3.89 8.72 -26.25
CA GLU A 250 3.66 8.97 -27.68
C GLU A 250 4.43 10.21 -28.12
N ASN A 251 5.30 10.07 -29.12
CA ASN A 251 6.09 11.18 -29.67
C ASN A 251 6.81 12.03 -28.60
N GLU A 252 7.50 11.38 -27.65
CA GLU A 252 8.22 11.99 -26.54
C GLU A 252 7.35 12.70 -25.49
N VAL A 253 6.02 12.62 -25.60
CA VAL A 253 5.06 13.18 -24.66
C VAL A 253 4.39 12.06 -23.88
N LEU A 254 4.32 12.21 -22.54
CA LEU A 254 3.51 11.33 -21.70
C LEU A 254 2.03 11.66 -21.91
N ARG A 255 1.24 10.64 -22.19
CA ARG A 255 -0.22 10.72 -22.26
C ARG A 255 -0.85 9.91 -21.15
N ALA A 256 -1.92 10.42 -20.59
CA ALA A 256 -2.69 9.76 -19.55
C ALA A 256 -4.13 9.60 -20.01
N GLN A 257 -4.57 8.38 -20.20
CA GLN A 257 -5.93 8.03 -20.58
C GLN A 257 -6.63 7.36 -19.39
N PRO A 258 -7.63 8.00 -18.77
CA PRO A 258 -8.43 7.39 -17.73
C PRO A 258 -9.11 6.10 -18.22
N VAL A 259 -9.10 5.06 -17.37
CA VAL A 259 -9.69 3.77 -17.73
C VAL A 259 -11.15 3.67 -17.28
N LEU A 260 -11.94 2.90 -18.03
CA LEU A 260 -13.29 2.53 -17.64
C LEU A 260 -13.26 1.41 -16.58
N ALA A 261 -14.38 1.20 -15.91
CA ALA A 261 -14.46 0.23 -14.81
C ALA A 261 -14.09 -1.22 -15.21
N ASN A 262 -14.35 -1.60 -16.47
CA ASN A 262 -14.01 -2.92 -17.03
C ASN A 262 -12.57 -3.04 -17.56
N GLU A 263 -11.81 -1.93 -17.58
CA GLU A 263 -10.44 -1.87 -18.11
C GLU A 263 -9.39 -1.64 -17.00
N ARG A 264 -9.81 -1.69 -15.73
CA ARG A 264 -8.96 -1.34 -14.57
C ARG A 264 -7.69 -2.19 -14.47
N GLY A 265 -7.72 -3.41 -14.96
CA GLY A 265 -6.55 -4.27 -15.02
C GLY A 265 -5.40 -3.73 -15.88
N GLU A 266 -5.69 -2.85 -16.83
CA GLU A 266 -4.70 -2.23 -17.73
C GLU A 266 -4.07 -0.95 -17.16
N ALA A 267 -4.64 -0.38 -16.09
CA ALA A 267 -4.11 0.83 -15.49
C ALA A 267 -2.69 0.61 -14.95
N ASN A 268 -1.78 1.52 -15.29
CA ASN A 268 -0.38 1.51 -14.82
C ASN A 268 -0.03 2.76 -14.00
N GLY A 269 -1.03 3.58 -13.67
CA GLY A 269 -0.87 4.76 -12.85
C GLY A 269 -2.19 5.45 -12.52
N LEU A 270 -2.09 6.60 -11.87
CA LEU A 270 -3.22 7.45 -11.51
C LEU A 270 -3.05 8.84 -12.12
N VAL A 271 -4.13 9.40 -12.68
CA VAL A 271 -4.26 10.84 -12.91
C VAL A 271 -4.74 11.48 -11.62
N VAL A 272 -4.13 12.60 -11.26
CA VAL A 272 -4.48 13.38 -10.06
C VAL A 272 -5.13 14.68 -10.48
N ILE A 273 -6.33 14.94 -10.00
CA ILE A 273 -6.96 16.25 -10.02
C ILE A 273 -6.74 16.89 -8.64
N ASP A 274 -6.11 18.04 -8.61
CA ASP A 274 -5.86 18.74 -7.36
C ASP A 274 -7.16 19.37 -6.80
N GLU A 275 -7.09 19.90 -5.61
CA GLU A 275 -8.20 20.48 -4.85
C GLU A 275 -8.79 21.76 -5.48
N GLN A 276 -8.11 22.34 -6.48
CA GLN A 276 -8.54 23.60 -7.13
C GLN A 276 -9.42 23.35 -8.35
N HIS A 277 -9.32 22.15 -8.94
CA HIS A 277 -10.02 21.78 -10.16
C HIS A 277 -11.14 20.80 -9.89
N SER A 278 -12.28 20.96 -10.56
CA SER A 278 -13.41 20.00 -10.50
C SER A 278 -13.64 19.25 -11.81
N ALA A 279 -12.96 19.64 -12.88
CA ALA A 279 -13.00 18.97 -14.16
C ALA A 279 -11.77 19.36 -14.99
N LEU A 280 -11.28 18.43 -15.80
CA LEU A 280 -10.20 18.66 -16.75
C LEU A 280 -10.58 18.07 -18.10
N SER A 281 -10.33 18.81 -19.17
CA SER A 281 -10.64 18.42 -20.55
C SER A 281 -9.45 17.80 -21.25
N SER A 282 -9.70 17.10 -22.34
CA SER A 282 -8.66 16.53 -23.20
C SER A 282 -7.65 17.60 -23.63
N GLY A 283 -6.37 17.26 -23.57
CA GLY A 283 -5.26 18.20 -23.85
C GLY A 283 -4.77 18.97 -22.63
N SER A 284 -5.46 18.92 -21.48
CA SER A 284 -4.96 19.52 -20.23
C SER A 284 -3.67 18.84 -19.76
N GLU A 285 -2.77 19.63 -19.19
CA GLU A 285 -1.63 19.10 -18.45
C GLU A 285 -2.10 18.59 -17.08
N VAL A 286 -1.74 17.35 -16.74
CA VAL A 286 -2.16 16.69 -15.51
C VAL A 286 -0.99 16.07 -14.79
N SER A 287 -1.05 16.03 -13.45
CA SER A 287 -0.14 15.25 -12.64
C SER A 287 -0.52 13.77 -12.71
N VAL A 288 0.47 12.90 -12.93
CA VAL A 288 0.27 11.45 -12.93
C VAL A 288 1.21 10.78 -11.93
N ILE A 289 0.69 9.79 -11.23
CA ILE A 289 1.44 8.89 -10.36
C ILE A 289 1.65 7.59 -11.14
N LEU A 290 2.91 7.25 -11.41
CA LEU A 290 3.23 5.97 -12.07
C LEU A 290 3.37 4.87 -11.02
N PHE A 291 2.70 3.74 -11.23
CA PHE A 291 2.95 2.54 -10.45
C PHE A 291 4.32 1.96 -10.83
N ASP A 292 5.10 1.55 -9.82
CA ASP A 292 6.39 0.86 -10.05
C ASP A 292 6.14 -0.59 -10.52
N ARG A 293 5.43 -0.76 -11.64
CA ARG A 293 5.42 -2.05 -12.31
C ARG A 293 6.79 -2.24 -12.93
N GLN A 294 7.43 -3.38 -12.70
CA GLN A 294 8.61 -3.76 -13.46
C GLN A 294 8.18 -3.72 -14.93
N SER A 295 8.80 -2.84 -15.73
CA SER A 295 8.56 -2.77 -17.15
C SER A 295 8.84 -4.15 -17.75
N GLU A 296 7.78 -4.78 -18.28
CA GLU A 296 7.88 -5.91 -19.17
C GLU A 296 8.61 -5.53 -20.46
#